data_9b75a551946dff44dd34ad5893dde760
#
_entry.id   9b75a551946dff44dd34ad5893dde760
#
_cell.length_a   1.000
_cell.length_b   1.000
_cell.length_c   1.000
_cell.angle_alpha   90.00
_cell.angle_beta   90.00
_cell.angle_gamma   90.00
#
_symmetry.space_group_name_H-M   'P 1'
#
loop_
_entity.id
_entity.type
_entity.pdbx_description
1 polymer ?
#
loop_
_entity_poly.entity_id
_entity_poly.type
_entity_poly.pdbx_seq_one_letter_code
_entity_poly.pdbx_strand_id
1 'polypeptide(L)'
;SSGLEALKACKKISGKTKLIGVTTLTSLNNKSLKEIGYNKNINQLVSHQVKLAKKANLDAIVCSAHEVKIVKRLFKKEIITPGIRLNTKTDDQKRVVTPKQAYKNGSDWLVIGRPITKGNVRKNIQKLIDHLSQ
;
A
#
# COMPACT_ATOMS: atom_id res chain seq x y z
N SER A 1 -5.24 -7.33 12.62
CA SER A 1 -5.29 -8.08 11.34
C SER A 1 -6.30 -9.21 11.45
N SER A 2 -7.26 -9.22 10.54
CA SER A 2 -8.32 -10.24 10.50
C SER A 2 -7.79 -11.55 9.94
N GLY A 3 -8.23 -12.68 10.49
CA GLY A 3 -7.93 -14.00 9.96
C GLY A 3 -8.70 -14.30 8.66
N LEU A 4 -8.40 -15.46 8.03
CA LEU A 4 -9.00 -15.85 6.76
C LEU A 4 -10.54 -15.94 6.81
N GLU A 5 -11.08 -16.46 7.89
CA GLU A 5 -12.54 -16.65 8.03
C GLU A 5 -13.28 -15.32 8.09
N ALA A 6 -12.73 -14.31 8.79
CA ALA A 6 -13.29 -12.96 8.80
C ALA A 6 -13.28 -12.33 7.40
N LEU A 7 -12.18 -12.48 6.66
CA LEU A 7 -12.07 -11.96 5.29
C LEU A 7 -13.08 -12.63 4.35
N LYS A 8 -13.25 -13.95 4.45
CA LYS A 8 -14.26 -14.70 3.67
C LYS A 8 -15.69 -14.26 4.02
N ALA A 9 -15.99 -14.10 5.32
CA ALA A 9 -17.30 -13.63 5.77
C ALA A 9 -17.64 -12.25 5.20
N CYS A 10 -16.69 -11.30 5.29
CA CYS A 10 -16.83 -9.98 4.66
C CYS A 10 -17.08 -10.09 3.15
N LYS A 11 -16.30 -10.94 2.44
CA LYS A 11 -16.46 -11.11 1.00
C LYS A 11 -17.82 -11.69 0.62
N LYS A 12 -18.33 -12.62 1.41
CA LYS A 12 -19.67 -13.24 1.21
C LYS A 12 -20.79 -12.20 1.23
N ILE A 13 -20.72 -11.20 2.12
CA ILE A 13 -21.78 -10.20 2.29
C ILE A 13 -21.52 -8.90 1.49
N SER A 14 -20.38 -8.77 0.84
CA SER A 14 -20.00 -7.52 0.15
C SER A 14 -20.85 -7.19 -1.09
N GLY A 15 -21.54 -8.17 -1.66
CA GLY A 15 -22.31 -7.96 -2.88
C GLY A 15 -21.46 -7.39 -4.02
N LYS A 16 -21.86 -6.22 -4.54
CA LYS A 16 -21.14 -5.50 -5.59
C LYS A 16 -20.00 -4.61 -5.06
N THR A 17 -19.86 -4.46 -3.73
CA THR A 17 -18.82 -3.63 -3.12
C THR A 17 -17.46 -4.31 -3.23
N LYS A 18 -16.48 -3.59 -3.79
CA LYS A 18 -15.09 -4.07 -3.82
C LYS A 18 -14.49 -4.02 -2.43
N LEU A 19 -13.88 -5.12 -2.00
CA LEU A 19 -13.17 -5.22 -0.72
C LEU A 19 -11.67 -5.08 -0.92
N ILE A 20 -11.09 -4.15 -0.17
CA ILE A 20 -9.67 -3.84 -0.21
C ILE A 20 -9.02 -4.32 1.08
N GLY A 21 -8.05 -5.22 0.96
CA GLY A 21 -7.25 -5.71 2.09
C GLY A 21 -6.08 -4.78 2.40
N VAL A 22 -5.97 -4.30 3.63
CA VAL A 22 -4.80 -3.53 4.08
C VAL A 22 -3.78 -4.48 4.69
N THR A 23 -2.53 -4.42 4.21
CA THR A 23 -1.40 -5.16 4.76
C THR A 23 -0.75 -4.41 5.91
N THR A 24 0.52 -4.66 6.17
CA THR A 24 1.29 -3.98 7.21
C THR A 24 1.39 -2.48 6.93
N LEU A 25 1.19 -1.65 7.96
CA LEU A 25 1.25 -0.19 7.86
C LEU A 25 2.63 0.29 7.39
N THR A 26 2.66 1.31 6.53
CA THR A 26 3.89 1.88 5.97
C THR A 26 4.80 2.56 7.00
N SER A 27 4.27 2.91 8.17
CA SER A 27 5.01 3.48 9.29
C SER A 27 5.81 2.46 10.09
N LEU A 28 5.47 1.16 9.98
CA LEU A 28 6.15 0.09 10.70
C LEU A 28 7.44 -0.33 10.00
N ASN A 29 8.44 -0.67 10.81
CA ASN A 29 9.68 -1.31 10.39
C ASN A 29 9.86 -2.65 11.13
N ASN A 30 10.91 -3.40 10.83
CA ASN A 30 11.14 -4.71 11.47
C ASN A 30 11.29 -4.63 13.00
N LYS A 31 11.84 -3.53 13.53
CA LYS A 31 11.95 -3.30 14.97
C LYS A 31 10.56 -3.13 15.58
N SER A 32 9.74 -2.25 15.00
CA SER A 32 8.36 -2.02 15.46
C SER A 32 7.50 -3.27 15.39
N LEU A 33 7.70 -4.15 14.38
CA LEU A 33 6.99 -5.42 14.31
C LEU A 33 7.32 -6.34 15.49
N LYS A 34 8.59 -6.41 15.88
CA LYS A 34 9.01 -7.20 17.05
C LYS A 34 8.42 -6.64 18.35
N GLU A 35 8.42 -5.30 18.51
CA GLU A 35 7.86 -4.61 19.67
C GLU A 35 6.37 -4.92 19.87
N ILE A 36 5.60 -5.12 18.79
CA ILE A 36 4.17 -5.46 18.83
C ILE A 36 3.91 -6.97 18.71
N GLY A 37 4.95 -7.81 18.93
CA GLY A 37 4.81 -9.25 19.05
C GLY A 37 4.86 -10.07 17.75
N TYR A 38 5.25 -9.49 16.61
CA TYR A 38 5.43 -10.25 15.38
C TYR A 38 6.85 -10.80 15.25
N ASN A 39 6.98 -12.11 15.06
CA ASN A 39 8.27 -12.79 14.80
C ASN A 39 8.70 -12.78 13.34
N LYS A 40 7.83 -12.32 12.42
CA LYS A 40 8.11 -12.22 10.99
C LYS A 40 8.68 -10.84 10.66
N ASN A 41 9.60 -10.78 9.67
CA ASN A 41 9.95 -9.50 9.07
C ASN A 41 8.82 -8.98 8.16
N ILE A 42 8.90 -7.70 7.75
CA ILE A 42 7.85 -7.04 6.96
C ILE A 42 7.51 -7.83 5.70
N ASN A 43 8.51 -8.27 4.92
CA ASN A 43 8.27 -8.97 3.67
C ASN A 43 7.55 -10.31 3.88
N GLN A 44 7.92 -11.05 4.93
CA GLN A 44 7.28 -12.31 5.29
C GLN A 44 5.84 -12.09 5.75
N LEU A 45 5.61 -11.06 6.59
CA LEU A 45 4.28 -10.73 7.10
C LEU A 45 3.36 -10.26 5.98
N VAL A 46 3.81 -9.32 5.14
CA VAL A 46 3.06 -8.84 3.97
C VAL A 46 2.74 -9.99 3.02
N SER A 47 3.72 -10.85 2.70
CA SER A 47 3.49 -12.02 1.83
C SER A 47 2.43 -12.96 2.41
N HIS A 48 2.42 -13.17 3.73
CA HIS A 48 1.41 -13.97 4.40
C HIS A 48 0.02 -13.33 4.30
N GLN A 49 -0.09 -12.04 4.60
CA GLN A 49 -1.35 -11.28 4.51
C GLN A 49 -1.91 -11.27 3.10
N VAL A 50 -1.06 -11.11 2.08
CA VAL A 50 -1.43 -11.17 0.66
C VAL A 50 -1.98 -12.54 0.28
N LYS A 51 -1.38 -13.63 0.77
CA LYS A 51 -1.90 -14.98 0.54
C LYS A 51 -3.28 -15.18 1.16
N LEU A 52 -3.55 -14.62 2.35
CA LEU A 52 -4.88 -14.64 2.97
C LEU A 52 -5.90 -13.84 2.15
N ALA A 53 -5.54 -12.63 1.72
CA ALA A 53 -6.38 -11.79 0.86
C ALA A 53 -6.73 -12.50 -0.47
N LYS A 54 -5.75 -13.17 -1.10
CA LYS A 54 -5.96 -13.98 -2.30
C LYS A 54 -6.92 -15.15 -2.04
N LYS A 55 -6.73 -15.90 -0.95
CA LYS A 55 -7.62 -17.01 -0.56
C LYS A 55 -9.04 -16.55 -0.26
N ALA A 56 -9.21 -15.34 0.28
CA ALA A 56 -10.52 -14.72 0.52
C ALA A 56 -11.10 -14.03 -0.72
N ASN A 57 -10.41 -14.06 -1.84
CA ASN A 57 -10.80 -13.44 -3.11
C ASN A 57 -11.08 -11.93 -3.01
N LEU A 58 -10.29 -11.19 -2.22
CA LEU A 58 -10.40 -9.73 -2.13
C LEU A 58 -10.13 -9.08 -3.50
N ASP A 59 -10.62 -7.86 -3.69
CA ASP A 59 -10.60 -7.17 -4.98
C ASP A 59 -9.34 -6.33 -5.19
N ALA A 60 -8.77 -5.80 -4.10
CA ALA A 60 -7.53 -5.04 -4.13
C ALA A 60 -6.74 -5.19 -2.82
N ILE A 61 -5.48 -4.75 -2.84
CA ILE A 61 -4.58 -4.73 -1.67
C ILE A 61 -3.94 -3.37 -1.52
N VAL A 62 -3.88 -2.88 -0.29
CA VAL A 62 -3.04 -1.74 0.10
C VAL A 62 -1.72 -2.26 0.64
N CYS A 63 -0.60 -1.80 0.08
CA CYS A 63 0.74 -2.07 0.60
C CYS A 63 1.69 -0.89 0.33
N SER A 64 2.82 -0.85 1.05
CA SER A 64 3.87 0.13 0.76
C SER A 64 4.50 -0.12 -0.61
N ALA A 65 4.97 0.96 -1.26
CA ALA A 65 5.66 0.88 -2.55
C ALA A 65 6.92 -0.01 -2.53
N HIS A 66 7.52 -0.24 -1.38
CA HIS A 66 8.66 -1.16 -1.21
C HIS A 66 8.27 -2.63 -1.39
N GLU A 67 7.04 -3.00 -1.01
CA GLU A 67 6.54 -4.38 -1.10
C GLU A 67 5.79 -4.66 -2.41
N VAL A 68 5.46 -3.65 -3.22
CA VAL A 68 4.66 -3.81 -4.45
C VAL A 68 5.16 -4.94 -5.34
N LYS A 69 6.47 -5.04 -5.58
CA LYS A 69 7.05 -6.09 -6.43
C LYS A 69 6.76 -7.50 -5.89
N ILE A 70 6.83 -7.69 -4.57
CA ILE A 70 6.51 -8.96 -3.92
C ILE A 70 5.00 -9.23 -4.00
N VAL A 71 4.20 -8.22 -3.70
CA VAL A 71 2.73 -8.31 -3.75
C VAL A 71 2.25 -8.65 -5.15
N LYS A 72 2.76 -7.98 -6.20
CA LYS A 72 2.36 -8.21 -7.60
C LYS A 72 2.63 -9.64 -8.08
N ARG A 73 3.67 -10.29 -7.55
CA ARG A 73 3.94 -11.71 -7.85
C ARG A 73 2.88 -12.64 -7.27
N LEU A 74 2.34 -12.32 -6.09
CA LEU A 74 1.40 -13.16 -5.33
C LEU A 74 -0.07 -12.85 -5.63
N PHE A 75 -0.37 -11.59 -5.98
CA PHE A 75 -1.72 -11.06 -6.15
C PHE A 75 -1.84 -10.35 -7.50
N LYS A 76 -2.75 -10.81 -8.35
CA LYS A 76 -2.86 -10.36 -9.76
C LYS A 76 -3.96 -9.32 -9.99
N LYS A 77 -4.59 -8.84 -8.91
CA LYS A 77 -5.58 -7.76 -8.95
C LYS A 77 -4.94 -6.42 -8.57
N GLU A 78 -5.75 -5.41 -8.29
CA GLU A 78 -5.33 -4.02 -8.06
C GLU A 78 -4.48 -3.86 -6.80
N ILE A 79 -3.43 -3.06 -6.89
CA ILE A 79 -2.55 -2.67 -5.79
C ILE A 79 -2.63 -1.17 -5.59
N ILE A 80 -2.96 -0.76 -4.37
CA ILE A 80 -3.10 0.62 -3.94
C ILE A 80 -1.93 0.96 -3.03
N THR A 81 -1.20 2.03 -3.33
CA THR A 81 0.02 2.37 -2.61
C THR A 81 -0.06 3.74 -1.97
N PRO A 82 -0.14 3.81 -0.63
CA PRO A 82 -0.01 5.04 0.13
C PRO A 82 1.46 5.40 0.40
N GLY A 83 1.66 6.54 1.09
CA GLY A 83 3.00 6.96 1.49
C GLY A 83 3.83 7.57 0.38
N ILE A 84 3.18 8.07 -0.66
CA ILE A 84 3.83 8.66 -1.82
C ILE A 84 4.25 10.11 -1.53
N ARG A 85 5.46 10.48 -1.98
CA ARG A 85 6.01 11.83 -1.88
C ARG A 85 6.67 12.23 -3.19
N LEU A 86 6.58 13.51 -3.55
CA LEU A 86 7.28 14.04 -4.74
C LEU A 86 8.81 14.07 -4.51
N ASN A 87 9.22 14.36 -3.27
CA ASN A 87 10.63 14.34 -2.85
C ASN A 87 10.83 13.26 -1.79
N THR A 88 11.94 12.56 -1.83
CA THR A 88 12.32 11.51 -0.86
C THR A 88 12.87 12.05 0.46
N LYS A 89 13.20 13.35 0.52
CA LYS A 89 13.67 14.04 1.74
C LYS A 89 12.47 14.58 2.52
N THR A 90 11.88 13.79 3.43
CA THR A 90 10.80 14.26 4.31
C THR A 90 10.79 13.58 5.67
N ASP A 91 10.37 14.33 6.68
CA ASP A 91 10.71 14.19 8.09
C ASP A 91 9.98 13.09 8.86
N ASP A 92 8.83 12.61 8.41
CA ASP A 92 7.97 11.78 9.28
C ASP A 92 7.64 10.37 8.74
N GLN A 93 8.02 10.06 7.49
CA GLN A 93 7.80 8.74 6.92
C GLN A 93 9.12 8.05 6.58
N LYS A 94 9.42 6.99 7.31
CA LYS A 94 10.65 6.19 7.14
C LYS A 94 10.73 5.43 5.81
N ARG A 95 9.60 5.32 5.08
CA ARG A 95 9.47 4.46 3.89
C ARG A 95 8.69 5.19 2.79
N VAL A 96 9.32 6.19 2.18
CA VAL A 96 8.74 7.01 1.10
C VAL A 96 9.26 6.60 -0.27
N VAL A 97 8.40 6.71 -1.28
CA VAL A 97 8.72 6.43 -2.68
C VAL A 97 8.05 7.50 -3.55
N THR A 98 8.68 7.86 -4.66
CA THR A 98 8.09 8.81 -5.61
C THR A 98 6.95 8.16 -6.41
N PRO A 99 6.00 8.95 -6.96
CA PRO A 99 4.92 8.44 -7.80
C PRO A 99 5.42 7.57 -8.94
N LYS A 100 6.41 8.06 -9.67
CA LYS A 100 7.02 7.36 -10.82
C LYS A 100 7.63 6.01 -10.42
N GLN A 101 8.33 5.97 -9.28
CA GLN A 101 8.91 4.72 -8.79
C GLN A 101 7.85 3.73 -8.31
N ALA A 102 6.75 4.19 -7.72
CA ALA A 102 5.66 3.33 -7.29
C ALA A 102 4.97 2.67 -8.49
N TYR A 103 4.68 3.41 -9.57
CA TYR A 103 4.16 2.85 -10.81
C TYR A 103 5.16 1.88 -11.46
N LYS A 104 6.45 2.23 -11.52
CA LYS A 104 7.50 1.33 -12.02
C LYS A 104 7.58 0.02 -11.24
N ASN A 105 7.28 0.06 -9.94
CA ASN A 105 7.22 -1.14 -9.10
C ASN A 105 5.96 -2.00 -9.34
N GLY A 106 4.93 -1.45 -10.01
CA GLY A 106 3.70 -2.14 -10.38
C GLY A 106 2.48 -1.77 -9.54
N SER A 107 2.47 -0.61 -8.86
CA SER A 107 1.25 -0.03 -8.27
C SER A 107 0.24 0.31 -9.35
N ASP A 108 -1.03 0.02 -9.10
CA ASP A 108 -2.12 0.42 -10.00
C ASP A 108 -2.73 1.77 -9.57
N TRP A 109 -2.75 2.05 -8.26
CA TRP A 109 -3.28 3.28 -7.66
C TRP A 109 -2.34 3.86 -6.61
N LEU A 110 -2.25 5.21 -6.57
CA LEU A 110 -1.47 5.93 -5.58
C LEU A 110 -2.36 6.74 -4.65
N VAL A 111 -2.09 6.66 -3.34
CA VAL A 111 -2.73 7.54 -2.36
C VAL A 111 -1.76 8.62 -1.97
N ILE A 112 -2.03 9.86 -2.42
CA ILE A 112 -1.17 11.03 -2.21
C ILE A 112 -1.94 12.05 -1.36
N GLY A 113 -1.65 12.10 -0.06
CA GLY A 113 -2.29 13.03 0.89
C GLY A 113 -1.58 14.38 0.96
N ARG A 114 -0.84 14.61 2.04
CA ARG A 114 -0.18 15.89 2.35
C ARG A 114 0.59 16.57 1.21
N PRO A 115 1.31 15.86 0.31
CA PRO A 115 1.96 16.50 -0.84
C PRO A 115 0.99 17.26 -1.74
N ILE A 116 -0.27 16.88 -1.77
CA ILE A 116 -1.31 17.57 -2.54
C ILE A 116 -2.09 18.54 -1.66
N THR A 117 -2.51 18.12 -0.46
CA THR A 117 -3.50 18.84 0.35
C THR A 117 -2.90 19.99 1.17
N LYS A 118 -1.57 20.01 1.40
CA LYS A 118 -0.91 21.08 2.17
C LYS A 118 -0.55 22.26 1.26
N GLY A 119 -1.07 23.45 1.55
CA GLY A 119 -0.81 24.68 0.79
C GLY A 119 -1.68 24.80 -0.47
N ASN A 120 -1.10 25.22 -1.59
CA ASN A 120 -1.84 25.44 -2.83
C ASN A 120 -2.04 24.14 -3.60
N VAL A 121 -3.25 23.59 -3.54
CA VAL A 121 -3.62 22.30 -4.14
C VAL A 121 -3.39 22.27 -5.66
N ARG A 122 -3.80 23.32 -6.40
CA ARG A 122 -3.62 23.39 -7.87
C ARG A 122 -2.14 23.31 -8.25
N LYS A 123 -1.29 24.11 -7.58
CA LYS A 123 0.16 24.10 -7.81
C LYS A 123 0.78 22.75 -7.46
N ASN A 124 0.30 22.09 -6.42
CA ASN A 124 0.79 20.77 -6.02
C ASN A 124 0.39 19.68 -7.02
N ILE A 125 -0.85 19.74 -7.55
CA ILE A 125 -1.29 18.84 -8.62
C ILE A 125 -0.45 19.04 -9.89
N GLN A 126 -0.19 20.30 -10.29
CA GLN A 126 0.65 20.57 -11.46
C GLN A 126 2.05 19.96 -11.28
N LYS A 127 2.69 20.15 -10.12
CA LYS A 127 3.98 19.51 -9.82
C LYS A 127 3.95 17.98 -9.91
N LEU A 128 2.82 17.37 -9.50
CA LEU A 128 2.66 15.91 -9.62
C LEU A 128 2.58 15.49 -11.09
N ILE A 129 1.81 16.23 -11.91
CA ILE A 129 1.68 15.97 -13.36
C ILE A 129 3.05 16.10 -14.02
N ASP A 130 3.76 17.19 -13.77
CA ASP A 130 5.09 17.44 -14.32
C ASP A 130 6.08 16.33 -13.94
N HIS A 131 6.03 15.88 -12.67
CA HIS A 131 6.85 14.75 -12.19
C HIS A 131 6.55 13.43 -12.91
N LEU A 132 5.30 13.18 -13.27
CA LEU A 132 4.90 11.95 -13.97
C LEU A 132 5.21 12.00 -15.46
N SER A 133 5.25 13.19 -16.07
CA SER A 133 5.49 13.43 -17.50
C SER A 133 6.98 13.39 -17.89
N GLN A 134 7.89 13.54 -16.94
CA GLN A 134 9.35 13.42 -17.15
C GLN A 134 9.79 11.94 -17.23
#